data_845650142a307e20737d49546e331c39
#
_entry.id   845650142a307e20737d49546e331c39
#
_cell.length_a   1.000
_cell.length_b   1.000
_cell.length_c   1.000
_cell.angle_alpha   90.00
_cell.angle_beta   90.00
_cell.angle_gamma   90.00
#
_symmetry.space_group_name_H-M   'P 1'
#
loop_
_entity.id
_entity.type
_entity.pdbx_description
1 polymer ?
#
loop_
_entity_poly.entity_id
_entity_poly.type
_entity_poly.pdbx_seq_one_letter_code
_entity_poly.pdbx_strand_id
1 'polypeptide(L)'
;MKMIWAVVRSDKVDSIARRLKQIGVSGCTVTRVRGYGEEWHLYEPLIHGGHHKLEAIVEDDQADNVVKEIVEHATTGLEGDGILSIFDLSSVVNIHSKQQVKNS
;
A
#
# COMPACT_ATOMS: atom_id res chain seq x y z
N MET A 1 -0.58 -11.30 11.43
CA MET A 1 -0.32 -10.66 10.13
C MET A 1 -1.26 -9.50 9.91
N LYS A 2 -0.81 -8.52 9.17
CA LYS A 2 -1.58 -7.32 8.88
C LYS A 2 -1.58 -7.06 7.38
N MET A 3 -2.65 -6.44 6.89
CA MET A 3 -2.68 -5.90 5.54
C MET A 3 -2.50 -4.40 5.60
N ILE A 4 -1.53 -3.91 4.86
CA ILE A 4 -1.33 -2.48 4.63
C ILE A 4 -2.05 -2.14 3.34
N TRP A 5 -2.99 -1.22 3.45
CA TRP A 5 -3.83 -0.78 2.34
C TRP A 5 -3.59 0.71 2.14
N ALA A 6 -3.08 1.09 0.99
CA ALA A 6 -2.74 2.48 0.74
C ALA A 6 -3.20 2.91 -0.64
N VAL A 7 -3.73 4.13 -0.73
CA VAL A 7 -3.98 4.79 -2.00
C VAL A 7 -2.97 5.93 -2.09
N VAL A 8 -2.14 5.90 -3.11
CA VAL A 8 -1.03 6.83 -3.29
C VAL A 8 -1.06 7.40 -4.71
N ARG A 9 -0.30 8.47 -4.93
CA ARG A 9 -0.17 9.02 -6.29
C ARG A 9 0.42 7.98 -7.22
N SER A 10 -0.08 7.91 -8.43
CA SER A 10 0.37 6.94 -9.44
C SER A 10 1.86 7.05 -9.74
N ASP A 11 2.41 8.26 -9.72
CA ASP A 11 3.85 8.47 -9.99
C ASP A 11 4.75 8.03 -8.84
N LYS A 12 4.20 7.68 -7.69
CA LYS A 12 4.94 7.20 -6.52
C LYS A 12 4.91 5.69 -6.36
N VAL A 13 3.96 5.01 -6.99
CA VAL A 13 3.67 3.60 -6.68
C VAL A 13 4.86 2.67 -6.98
N ASP A 14 5.56 2.90 -8.09
CA ASP A 14 6.67 2.02 -8.46
C ASP A 14 7.85 2.15 -7.49
N SER A 15 8.17 3.36 -7.04
CA SER A 15 9.23 3.55 -6.07
C SER A 15 8.87 2.96 -4.71
N ILE A 16 7.61 3.08 -4.32
CA ILE A 16 7.12 2.46 -3.08
C ILE A 16 7.23 0.94 -3.16
N ALA A 17 6.73 0.34 -4.23
CA ALA A 17 6.78 -1.12 -4.40
C ALA A 17 8.22 -1.63 -4.38
N ARG A 18 9.12 -0.93 -5.04
CA ARG A 18 10.54 -1.27 -5.06
C ARG A 18 11.16 -1.20 -3.66
N ARG A 19 10.82 -0.16 -2.91
CA ARG A 19 11.30 0.00 -1.54
C ARG A 19 10.79 -1.10 -0.61
N LEU A 20 9.52 -1.47 -0.74
CA LEU A 20 8.95 -2.55 0.06
C LEU A 20 9.69 -3.87 -0.20
N LYS A 21 10.02 -4.15 -1.45
CA LYS A 21 10.82 -5.32 -1.79
C LYS A 21 12.20 -5.27 -1.13
N GLN A 22 12.85 -4.11 -1.14
CA GLN A 22 14.17 -3.92 -0.52
C GLN A 22 14.16 -4.19 0.98
N ILE A 23 13.10 -3.82 1.68
CA ILE A 23 13.00 -4.01 3.12
C ILE A 23 12.40 -5.36 3.54
N GLY A 24 12.20 -6.27 2.58
CA GLY A 24 11.82 -7.65 2.88
C GLY A 24 10.34 -7.95 2.85
N VAL A 25 9.52 -7.07 2.28
CA VAL A 25 8.11 -7.39 2.05
C VAL A 25 8.02 -8.37 0.90
N SER A 26 7.40 -9.53 1.13
CA SER A 26 7.41 -10.64 0.19
C SER A 26 6.56 -10.41 -1.06
N GLY A 27 5.58 -9.52 -0.98
CA GLY A 27 4.77 -9.20 -2.15
C GLY A 27 3.83 -8.04 -1.90
N CYS A 28 3.44 -7.38 -2.98
CA CYS A 28 2.39 -6.38 -2.94
C CYS A 28 1.58 -6.44 -4.24
N THR A 29 0.33 -6.04 -4.12
CA THR A 29 -0.59 -5.94 -5.25
C THR A 29 -0.86 -4.47 -5.51
N VAL A 30 -0.81 -4.08 -6.78
CA VAL A 30 -1.02 -2.70 -7.19
C VAL A 30 -2.18 -2.66 -8.16
N THR A 31 -3.12 -1.75 -7.93
CA THR A 31 -4.33 -1.61 -8.77
C THR A 31 -4.57 -0.14 -9.04
N ARG A 32 -4.80 0.21 -10.30
CA ARG A 32 -5.22 1.56 -10.63
C ARG A 32 -6.64 1.77 -10.12
N VAL A 33 -6.89 2.91 -9.47
CA VAL A 33 -8.18 3.19 -8.85
C VAL A 33 -8.72 4.55 -9.26
N ARG A 34 -10.04 4.66 -9.14
CA ARG A 34 -10.77 5.92 -9.26
C ARG A 34 -11.58 6.11 -8.00
N GLY A 35 -11.65 7.34 -7.56
CA GLY A 35 -12.42 7.66 -6.38
C GLY A 35 -12.26 9.12 -6.01
N TYR A 36 -12.75 9.46 -4.84
CA TYR A 36 -12.55 10.79 -4.29
C TYR A 36 -12.36 10.69 -2.77
N GLY A 37 -11.71 11.67 -2.22
CA GLY A 37 -11.53 11.82 -0.79
C GLY A 37 -11.47 13.29 -0.46
N GLU A 38 -11.09 13.60 0.78
CA GLU A 38 -11.03 14.99 1.22
C GLU A 38 -10.01 15.80 0.43
N GLU A 39 -8.94 15.14 -0.02
CA GLU A 39 -7.77 15.79 -0.61
C GLU A 39 -7.65 15.61 -2.12
N TRP A 40 -8.55 14.84 -2.77
CA TRP A 40 -8.50 14.71 -4.22
C TRP A 40 -9.90 14.59 -4.83
N HIS A 41 -10.00 14.94 -6.11
CA HIS A 41 -11.25 14.92 -6.86
C HIS A 41 -11.22 13.85 -7.93
N LEU A 42 -12.35 13.16 -8.11
CA LEU A 42 -12.52 12.07 -9.07
C LEU A 42 -12.16 12.49 -10.49
N TYR A 43 -12.47 13.73 -10.86
CA TYR A 43 -12.38 14.20 -12.24
C TYR A 43 -11.08 14.95 -12.55
N GLU A 44 -10.08 14.87 -11.68
CA GLU A 44 -8.80 15.56 -11.89
C GLU A 44 -7.59 14.60 -12.05
N PRO A 45 -7.76 13.34 -12.50
CA PRO A 45 -6.62 12.42 -12.61
C PRO A 45 -5.60 12.85 -13.66
N LEU A 46 -6.03 13.61 -14.68
CA LEU A 46 -5.11 14.08 -15.72
C LEU A 46 -4.15 15.16 -15.20
N ILE A 47 -4.60 15.95 -14.23
CA ILE A 47 -3.77 17.00 -13.63
C ILE A 47 -2.75 16.40 -12.66
N HIS A 48 -3.16 15.40 -11.90
CA HIS A 48 -2.36 14.81 -10.83
C HIS A 48 -1.80 13.43 -11.16
N GLY A 49 -2.01 12.92 -12.39
CA GLY A 49 -1.54 11.60 -12.79
C GLY A 49 -2.33 10.44 -12.19
N GLY A 50 -3.37 10.72 -11.41
CA GLY A 50 -4.21 9.69 -10.79
C GLY A 50 -3.60 9.03 -9.56
N HIS A 51 -4.26 7.97 -9.12
CA HIS A 51 -3.90 7.23 -7.91
C HIS A 51 -3.90 5.73 -8.18
N HIS A 52 -3.10 5.04 -7.41
CA HIS A 52 -3.07 3.57 -7.36
C HIS A 52 -3.27 3.11 -5.94
N LYS A 53 -3.94 1.97 -5.79
CA LYS A 53 -4.04 1.26 -4.52
C LYS A 53 -2.92 0.24 -4.44
N LEU A 54 -2.27 0.19 -3.29
CA LEU A 54 -1.24 -0.78 -2.97
C LEU A 54 -1.71 -1.60 -1.78
N GLU A 55 -1.63 -2.92 -1.90
CA GLU A 55 -1.99 -3.83 -0.82
C GLU A 55 -0.82 -4.77 -0.56
N ALA A 56 -0.39 -4.86 0.69
CA ALA A 56 0.70 -5.74 1.08
C ALA A 56 0.35 -6.43 2.39
N ILE A 57 0.54 -7.74 2.42
CA ILE A 57 0.36 -8.53 3.63
C ILE A 57 1.74 -8.64 4.28
N VAL A 58 1.84 -8.21 5.53
CA VAL A 58 3.10 -8.14 6.26
C VAL A 58 2.96 -8.81 7.61
N GLU A 59 4.10 -9.17 8.19
CA GLU A 59 4.14 -9.68 9.56
C GLU A 59 3.94 -8.54 10.55
N ASP A 60 3.43 -8.87 11.74
CA ASP A 60 3.11 -7.86 12.73
C ASP A 60 4.32 -6.99 13.09
N ASP A 61 5.49 -7.60 13.19
CA ASP A 61 6.71 -6.87 13.53
C ASP A 61 7.27 -6.02 12.38
N GLN A 62 6.80 -6.21 11.15
CA GLN A 62 7.19 -5.39 10.01
C GLN A 62 6.28 -4.16 9.81
N ALA A 63 5.06 -4.20 10.37
CA ALA A 63 4.01 -3.27 9.98
C ALA A 63 4.41 -1.80 10.19
N ASP A 64 4.99 -1.46 11.33
CA ASP A 64 5.35 -0.07 11.62
C ASP A 64 6.40 0.46 10.65
N ASN A 65 7.40 -0.36 10.34
CA ASN A 65 8.45 0.04 9.38
C ASN A 65 7.91 0.17 7.97
N VAL A 66 7.01 -0.73 7.56
CA VAL A 66 6.38 -0.66 6.24
C VAL A 66 5.55 0.60 6.11
N VAL A 67 4.75 0.93 7.12
CA VAL A 67 3.96 2.17 7.12
C VAL A 67 4.87 3.40 7.00
N LYS A 68 5.93 3.44 7.78
CA LYS A 68 6.90 4.55 7.74
C LYS A 68 7.49 4.71 6.33
N GLU A 69 7.91 3.62 5.72
CA GLU A 69 8.51 3.66 4.38
C GLU A 69 7.51 4.11 3.31
N ILE A 70 6.26 3.64 3.40
CA ILE A 70 5.22 4.08 2.45
C ILE A 70 4.97 5.59 2.60
N VAL A 71 4.78 6.05 3.82
CA VAL A 71 4.49 7.47 4.08
C VAL A 71 5.64 8.36 3.60
N GLU A 72 6.88 7.99 3.92
CA GLU A 72 8.05 8.78 3.49
C GLU A 72 8.17 8.87 1.97
N HIS A 73 7.90 7.78 1.25
CA HIS A 73 8.03 7.76 -0.21
C HIS A 73 6.80 8.32 -0.93
N ALA A 74 5.63 8.31 -0.29
CA ALA A 74 4.39 8.81 -0.88
C ALA A 74 4.20 10.31 -0.70
N THR A 75 4.80 10.90 0.32
CA THR A 75 4.56 12.29 0.69
C THR A 75 5.20 13.27 -0.28
N THR A 76 4.39 14.20 -0.81
CA THR A 76 4.86 15.35 -1.59
C THR A 76 4.70 16.66 -0.83
N GLY A 77 3.87 16.67 0.22
CA GLY A 77 3.48 17.88 0.95
C GLY A 77 2.29 18.59 0.33
N LEU A 78 1.73 18.04 -0.73
CA LEU A 78 0.56 18.61 -1.41
C LEU A 78 -0.70 17.82 -1.05
N GLU A 79 -1.85 18.46 -1.17
CA GLU A 79 -3.12 17.76 -1.04
C GLU A 79 -3.22 16.65 -2.11
N GLY A 80 -3.83 15.53 -1.76
CA GLY A 80 -3.98 14.41 -2.67
C GLY A 80 -2.87 13.37 -2.59
N ASP A 81 -1.98 13.46 -1.59
CA ASP A 81 -0.93 12.45 -1.40
C ASP A 81 -1.48 11.06 -1.12
N GLY A 82 -2.66 10.97 -0.51
CA GLY A 82 -3.33 9.71 -0.35
C GLY A 82 -3.65 9.36 1.09
N ILE A 83 -3.95 8.08 1.30
CA ILE A 83 -4.44 7.56 2.58
C ILE A 83 -3.87 6.15 2.77
N LEU A 84 -3.66 5.78 4.02
CA LEU A 84 -3.16 4.46 4.39
C LEU A 84 -3.97 3.91 5.55
N SER A 85 -4.31 2.63 5.48
CA SER A 85 -5.01 1.91 6.54
C SER A 85 -4.30 0.60 6.85
N ILE A 86 -4.43 0.13 8.08
CA ILE A 86 -3.86 -1.12 8.53
C ILE A 86 -5.00 -2.01 9.00
N PHE A 87 -5.04 -3.24 8.50
CA PHE A 87 -6.06 -4.22 8.83
C PHE A 87 -5.42 -5.39 9.56
N ASP A 88 -5.98 -5.79 10.68
CA ASP A 88 -5.63 -7.06 11.31
C ASP A 88 -6.26 -8.19 10.51
N LEU A 89 -5.47 -9.19 10.18
CA LEU A 89 -5.94 -10.34 9.43
C LEU A 89 -6.15 -11.53 10.35
N SER A 90 -7.32 -12.15 10.25
CA SER A 90 -7.63 -13.36 11.03
C SER A 90 -6.77 -14.54 10.60
N SER A 91 -6.54 -14.67 9.31
CA SER A 91 -5.66 -15.71 8.77
C SER A 91 -5.25 -15.38 7.35
N VAL A 92 -4.16 -15.99 6.92
CA VAL A 92 -3.68 -15.92 5.54
C VAL A 92 -3.36 -17.35 5.11
N VAL A 93 -3.90 -17.77 3.97
CA VAL A 93 -3.70 -19.11 3.43
C VAL A 93 -2.95 -19.02 2.12
N ASN A 94 -1.85 -19.75 2.01
CA ASN A 94 -1.14 -19.89 0.74
C ASN A 94 -1.91 -20.88 -0.13
N ILE A 95 -2.38 -20.44 -1.28
CA ILE A 95 -3.23 -21.28 -2.15
C ILE A 95 -2.48 -22.50 -2.65
N HIS A 96 -1.22 -22.33 -3.01
CA HIS A 96 -0.42 -23.43 -3.54
C HIS A 96 -0.20 -24.54 -2.50
N SER A 97 0.23 -24.16 -1.29
CA SER A 97 0.50 -25.13 -0.23
C SER A 97 -0.75 -25.60 0.49
N LYS A 98 -1.85 -24.83 0.37
CA LYS A 98 -3.11 -25.06 1.09
C LYS A 98 -2.96 -24.94 2.61
N GLN A 99 -1.90 -24.29 3.07
CA GLN A 99 -1.59 -24.15 4.48
C GLN A 99 -1.66 -22.71 4.92
N GLN A 100 -2.01 -22.52 6.18
CA GLN A 100 -2.03 -21.21 6.79
C GLN A 100 -0.61 -20.67 6.91
N VAL A 101 -0.44 -19.39 6.55
CA VAL A 101 0.83 -18.70 6.73
C VAL A 101 0.98 -18.37 8.20
N LYS A 102 2.11 -18.73 8.78
CA LYS A 102 2.37 -18.49 10.20
C LYS A 102 2.92 -17.10 10.42
N ASN A 103 2.48 -16.47 11.51
CA ASN A 103 3.11 -15.25 11.98
C ASN A 103 4.50 -15.57 12.54
N SER A 104 5.43 -14.69 12.27
CA SER A 104 6.75 -14.79 12.86
C SER A 104 6.76 -14.23 14.28
#